data_c9e0008d452acefd235f541fca91ca8e
#
_entry.id   c9e0008d452acefd235f541fca91ca8e
#
_cell.length_a   1.000
_cell.length_b   1.000
_cell.length_c   1.000
_cell.angle_alpha   90.00
_cell.angle_beta   90.00
_cell.angle_gamma   90.00
#
_symmetry.space_group_name_H-M   'P 1'
#
loop_
_entity.id
_entity.type
_entity.pdbx_description
1 polymer ?
#
loop_
_entity_poly.entity_id
_entity_poly.type
_entity_poly.pdbx_seq_one_letter_code
_entity_poly.pdbx_strand_id
1 'polypeptide(L)' 'MSNQTRQKIIYWLKRGLSKEDIFWECYSKKSPSYVLDDLRKDFDKEYELIREKYSVEVS' A
#
# COMPACT_ATOMS: atom_id res chain seq x y z
N MET A 1 4.45 1.31 -10.20
CA MET A 1 4.44 2.04 -8.92
C MET A 1 5.84 2.54 -8.59
N SER A 2 5.93 3.74 -8.03
CA SER A 2 7.23 4.34 -7.75
C SER A 2 7.87 3.73 -6.50
N ASN A 3 9.19 3.86 -6.40
CA ASN A 3 9.95 3.43 -5.24
C ASN A 3 9.48 4.11 -3.96
N GLN A 4 9.12 5.39 -4.06
CA GLN A 4 8.63 6.14 -2.91
C GLN A 4 7.35 5.55 -2.33
N THR A 5 6.44 5.13 -3.21
CA THR A 5 5.20 4.52 -2.76
C THR A 5 5.46 3.18 -2.07
N ARG A 6 6.34 2.37 -2.63
CA ARG A 6 6.72 1.09 -2.00
C ARG A 6 7.31 1.31 -0.61
N GLN A 7 8.16 2.31 -0.48
CA GLN A 7 8.79 2.62 0.80
C GLN A 7 7.78 3.08 1.84
N LYS A 8 6.77 3.84 1.40
CA LYS A 8 5.68 4.23 2.29
C LYS A 8 4.89 3.02 2.78
N ILE A 9 4.60 2.09 1.87
CA ILE A 9 3.88 0.87 2.24
C ILE A 9 4.67 0.09 3.28
N ILE A 10 5.96 -0.09 3.06
CA ILE A 10 6.84 -0.80 3.99
C ILE A 10 6.87 -0.10 5.35
N TYR A 11 7.03 1.20 5.33
CA TYR A 11 7.10 2.01 6.54
C TYR A 11 5.86 1.83 7.40
N TRP A 12 4.68 1.98 6.79
CA TRP A 12 3.42 1.87 7.53
C TRP A 12 3.09 0.44 7.91
N LEU A 13 3.48 -0.52 7.07
CA LEU A 13 3.29 -1.93 7.38
C LEU A 13 4.05 -2.32 8.64
N LYS A 14 5.26 -1.84 8.79
CA LYS A 14 6.07 -2.08 9.98
C LYS A 14 5.47 -1.45 11.23
N ARG A 15 4.69 -0.41 11.07
CA ARG A 15 4.00 0.26 12.16
C ARG A 15 2.68 -0.40 12.54
N GLY A 16 2.27 -1.40 11.79
CA GLY A 16 1.07 -2.15 12.11
C GLY A 16 -0.22 -1.58 11.55
N LEU A 17 -0.13 -0.67 10.59
CA LEU A 17 -1.33 -0.13 9.95
C LEU A 17 -2.00 -1.18 9.08
N SER A 18 -3.33 -1.10 8.96
CA SER A 18 -4.08 -1.96 8.06
C SER A 18 -3.86 -1.56 6.61
N LYS A 19 -4.21 -2.46 5.69
CA LYS A 19 -4.11 -2.20 4.26
C LYS A 19 -4.87 -0.94 3.86
N GLU A 20 -6.08 -0.76 4.37
CA GLU A 20 -6.89 0.42 4.10
C GLU A 20 -6.21 1.70 4.57
N ASP A 21 -5.71 1.69 5.78
CA ASP A 21 -5.03 2.85 6.35
C ASP A 21 -3.79 3.22 5.53
N ILE A 22 -3.02 2.22 5.12
CA ILE A 22 -1.83 2.44 4.31
C ILE A 22 -2.20 3.04 2.96
N PHE A 23 -3.28 2.55 2.35
CA PHE A 23 -3.76 3.08 1.08
C PHE A 23 -4.03 4.59 1.18
N TRP A 24 -4.73 5.00 2.25
CA TRP A 24 -5.06 6.41 2.44
C TRP A 24 -3.86 7.27 2.82
N GLU A 25 -2.82 6.67 3.38
CA GLU A 25 -1.56 7.39 3.61
C GLU A 25 -0.81 7.65 2.31
N CYS A 26 -1.00 6.79 1.31
CA CYS A 26 -0.35 6.93 0.01
C CYS A 26 -1.13 7.82 -0.96
N TYR A 27 -2.45 7.86 -0.85
CA TYR A 27 -3.31 8.54 -1.81
C TYR A 27 -4.34 9.41 -1.12
N SER A 28 -4.78 10.48 -1.83
CA SER A 28 -5.74 11.42 -1.28
C SER A 28 -7.18 10.93 -1.43
N LYS A 29 -7.98 11.07 -0.37
CA LYS A 29 -9.41 10.77 -0.42
C LYS A 29 -10.18 11.72 -1.34
N LYS A 30 -9.57 12.83 -1.72
CA LYS A 30 -10.20 13.82 -2.61
C LYS A 30 -10.14 13.42 -4.07
N SER A 31 -9.40 12.37 -4.41
CA SER A 31 -9.32 11.90 -5.78
C SER A 31 -10.65 11.35 -6.26
N PRO A 32 -10.98 11.49 -7.56
CA PRO A 32 -12.21 10.90 -8.11
C PRO A 32 -12.24 9.38 -7.94
N SER A 33 -13.45 8.81 -7.79
CA SER A 33 -13.57 7.37 -7.53
C SER A 33 -12.97 6.50 -8.62
N TYR A 34 -13.08 6.91 -9.89
CA TYR A 34 -12.51 6.11 -10.98
C TYR A 34 -10.98 6.08 -10.92
N VAL A 35 -10.38 7.18 -10.45
CA VAL A 35 -8.92 7.23 -10.26
C VAL A 35 -8.52 6.35 -9.08
N LEU A 36 -9.29 6.42 -7.99
CA LEU A 36 -9.03 5.61 -6.81
C LEU A 36 -9.15 4.12 -7.11
N ASP A 37 -10.10 3.73 -7.96
CA ASP A 37 -10.25 2.33 -8.35
C ASP A 37 -9.00 1.82 -9.06
N ASP A 38 -8.46 2.60 -9.99
CA ASP A 38 -7.23 2.24 -10.71
C ASP A 38 -6.04 2.19 -9.76
N LEU A 39 -5.92 3.18 -8.90
CA LEU A 39 -4.83 3.24 -7.93
C LEU A 39 -4.90 2.05 -6.96
N ARG A 40 -6.10 1.67 -6.57
CA ARG A 40 -6.30 0.55 -5.66
C ARG A 40 -5.87 -0.77 -6.28
N LYS A 41 -6.11 -0.96 -7.56
CA LYS A 41 -5.66 -2.17 -8.27
C LYS A 41 -4.13 -2.30 -8.23
N ASP A 42 -3.43 -1.22 -8.54
CA ASP A 42 -1.97 -1.19 -8.49
C ASP A 42 -1.47 -1.37 -7.06
N PHE A 43 -2.12 -0.68 -6.13
CA PHE A 43 -1.76 -0.76 -4.72
C PHE A 43 -1.91 -2.18 -4.19
N ASP A 44 -3.03 -2.84 -4.52
CA ASP A 44 -3.28 -4.21 -4.07
C ASP A 44 -2.16 -5.15 -4.51
N LYS A 45 -1.74 -5.04 -5.77
CA LYS A 45 -0.66 -5.86 -6.31
C LYS A 45 0.63 -5.65 -5.53
N GLU A 46 1.02 -4.40 -5.36
CA GLU A 46 2.27 -4.08 -4.67
C GLU A 46 2.21 -4.45 -3.19
N TYR A 47 1.07 -4.20 -2.56
CA TYR A 47 0.88 -4.54 -1.16
C TYR A 47 1.04 -6.04 -0.93
N GLU A 48 0.42 -6.86 -1.78
CA GLU A 48 0.51 -8.31 -1.65
C GLU A 48 1.95 -8.80 -1.81
N LEU A 49 2.68 -8.25 -2.79
CA LEU A 49 4.07 -8.61 -3.01
C LEU A 49 4.94 -8.24 -1.81
N ILE A 50 4.74 -7.05 -1.29
CA ILE A 50 5.50 -6.55 -0.14
C ILE A 50 5.17 -7.36 1.11
N ARG A 51 3.90 -7.59 1.34
CA ARG A 51 3.45 -8.34 2.51
C ARG A 51 3.97 -9.78 2.50
N GLU A 52 3.94 -10.42 1.35
CA GLU A 52 4.46 -11.78 1.21
C GLU A 52 5.93 -11.83 1.58
N LYS A 53 6.69 -10.86 1.11
CA LYS A 53 8.11 -10.77 1.38
C LYS A 53 8.39 -10.55 2.88
N TYR A 54 7.61 -9.68 3.52
CA TYR A 54 7.82 -9.35 4.93
C TYR A 54 7.21 -10.39 5.88
N SER A 55 6.18 -11.09 5.45
CA SER A 55 5.60 -12.18 6.26
C SER A 55 6.62 -13.28 6.51
N VAL A 56 7.43 -13.57 5.51
CA VAL A 56 8.47 -14.59 5.63
C VAL A 56 9.52 -14.19 6.67
N GLU A 57 9.81 -12.92 6.77
CA GLU A 57 10.77 -12.40 7.73
C GLU A 57 10.25 -12.41 9.17
N VAL A 58 8.96 -12.22 9.32
CA VAL A 58 8.33 -12.15 10.65
C VAL A 58 8.09 -13.54 11.22
N SER A 59 7.84 -14.50 10.37
CA SER A 59 7.62 -15.87 10.81
C SER A 59 8.94 -16.61 11.01
#